data_366664544a1c77bfbc3920deee072325
#
_entry.id   366664544a1c77bfbc3920deee072325
#
_cell.length_a   1.000
_cell.length_b   1.000
_cell.length_c   1.000
_cell.angle_alpha   90.00
_cell.angle_beta   90.00
_cell.angle_gamma   90.00
#
_symmetry.space_group_name_H-M   'P 1'
#
loop_
_entity.id
_entity.type
_entity.pdbx_description
1 polymer ?
#
loop_
_entity_poly.entity_id
_entity_poly.type
_entity_poly.pdbx_seq_one_letter_code
_entity_poly.pdbx_strand_id
1 'polypeptide(L)'
;MKLNHMFSSILAVLCSFPLTGTFAQPPPSSGSIEVIATFDYPGTGNQTLPQKINGKGDVVGVFIDSTGVERGFIRYSDGSFSAPIADPNDTAGFTEGRGITNSGLVVGDYLISDGTIHSFFLSGSTFTEYDVPGTVQTNFLGINDPGDATGGFDPDGSGVFQGFILDRHGVVTSFAVPGAGGTFAYELSNTNKLLVGYFVDSSGILHGYYRDAAGALHFPIDPTGSVATILFGLNEKNLVVGRYSDSSGVTHGLFFGLPSSFFTFDYPGATFTSLNGINSNGTVCGRYVDASGIAHGFLARVKGKLPLTQMGMKTTVARSQVVSLDSSSAAWGNATPAR
;
A
#
# COMPACT_ATOMS: atom_id res chain seq x y z
N MET A 1 8.07 -0.61 24.28
CA MET A 1 6.69 -0.59 24.76
C MET A 1 5.87 0.31 23.84
N LYS A 2 4.98 -0.28 23.05
CA LYS A 2 3.95 0.34 22.19
C LYS A 2 4.40 1.03 20.90
N LEU A 3 4.99 0.28 19.98
CA LEU A 3 5.07 0.65 18.56
C LEU A 3 3.98 -0.05 17.71
N ASN A 4 3.23 -0.96 18.34
CA ASN A 4 2.33 -1.90 17.67
C ASN A 4 1.04 -1.30 17.10
N HIS A 5 0.74 -0.03 17.36
CA HIS A 5 -0.46 0.63 16.83
C HIS A 5 -0.20 1.62 15.69
N MET A 6 1.03 1.67 15.14
CA MET A 6 1.35 2.63 14.07
C MET A 6 0.90 2.20 12.67
N PHE A 7 0.48 0.96 12.49
CA PHE A 7 0.26 0.43 11.14
C PHE A 7 -1.16 0.56 10.60
N SER A 8 -2.15 0.60 11.45
CA SER A 8 -3.55 0.76 11.03
C SER A 8 -4.09 2.16 11.25
N SER A 9 -3.66 2.85 12.28
CA SER A 9 -4.25 4.12 12.71
C SER A 9 -3.29 5.28 12.58
N ILE A 10 -2.80 5.60 11.36
CA ILE A 10 -2.52 7.02 11.09
C ILE A 10 -3.88 7.67 10.78
N LEU A 11 -4.74 7.62 11.76
CA LEU A 11 -5.88 8.51 11.87
C LEU A 11 -5.30 9.91 12.13
N ALA A 12 -5.51 10.82 11.20
CA ALA A 12 -5.07 12.20 11.30
C ALA A 12 -5.41 12.77 12.67
N VAL A 13 -4.41 13.24 13.39
CA VAL A 13 -4.63 14.21 14.47
C VAL A 13 -5.17 15.46 13.79
N LEU A 14 -6.46 15.68 13.92
CA LEU A 14 -7.17 16.87 13.44
C LEU A 14 -6.73 18.08 14.27
N CYS A 15 -5.81 18.87 13.75
CA CYS A 15 -5.72 20.28 14.10
C CYS A 15 -6.62 21.06 13.14
N SER A 16 -7.80 21.43 13.61
CA SER A 16 -8.76 22.28 12.90
C SER A 16 -8.26 23.73 12.84
N PHE A 17 -7.74 24.14 11.67
CA PHE A 17 -7.60 25.55 11.33
C PHE A 17 -8.32 25.81 10.01
N PRO A 18 -9.18 26.85 9.92
CA PRO A 18 -9.83 27.20 8.66
C PRO A 18 -8.83 27.96 7.77
N LEU A 19 -8.34 27.33 6.72
CA LEU A 19 -7.58 28.01 5.65
C LEU A 19 -8.42 28.06 4.38
N THR A 20 -9.00 29.22 4.12
CA THR A 20 -9.53 29.60 2.81
C THR A 20 -8.36 30.01 1.91
N GLY A 21 -7.78 29.06 1.22
CA GLY A 21 -6.81 29.29 0.16
C GLY A 21 -7.29 28.66 -1.14
N THR A 22 -7.74 29.47 -2.10
CA THR A 22 -8.01 29.01 -3.47
C THR A 22 -6.67 28.77 -4.17
N PHE A 23 -6.26 27.51 -4.30
CA PHE A 23 -5.13 27.16 -5.16
C PHE A 23 -5.59 27.18 -6.62
N ALA A 24 -4.97 28.04 -7.43
CA ALA A 24 -5.18 28.07 -8.87
C ALA A 24 -4.61 26.78 -9.49
N GLN A 25 -5.49 25.99 -10.10
CA GLN A 25 -5.11 24.80 -10.87
C GLN A 25 -4.27 25.23 -12.11
N PRO A 26 -3.11 24.65 -12.38
CA PRO A 26 -2.33 24.95 -13.58
C PRO A 26 -3.13 24.58 -14.85
N PRO A 27 -2.88 25.27 -15.98
CA PRO A 27 -3.60 25.02 -17.22
C PRO A 27 -3.40 23.59 -17.73
N PRO A 28 -4.40 23.00 -18.42
CA PRO A 28 -4.39 21.60 -18.79
C PRO A 28 -3.31 21.32 -19.85
N SER A 29 -2.20 20.73 -19.42
CA SER A 29 -1.29 20.03 -20.31
C SER A 29 -1.81 18.62 -20.52
N SER A 30 -1.86 18.14 -21.72
CA SER A 30 -2.26 16.89 -22.36
C SER A 30 -2.71 15.65 -21.54
N GLY A 31 -2.63 15.60 -20.21
CA GLY A 31 -3.09 14.51 -19.36
C GLY A 31 -3.88 15.02 -18.15
N SER A 32 -4.86 14.24 -17.71
CA SER A 32 -5.73 14.59 -16.57
C SER A 32 -6.07 13.35 -15.73
N ILE A 33 -6.50 13.60 -14.50
CA ILE A 33 -7.09 12.58 -13.63
C ILE A 33 -8.59 12.86 -13.55
N GLU A 34 -9.39 11.83 -13.82
CA GLU A 34 -10.82 11.88 -13.71
C GLU A 34 -11.28 10.92 -12.62
N VAL A 35 -11.98 11.43 -11.60
CA VAL A 35 -12.69 10.60 -10.63
C VAL A 35 -13.88 9.95 -11.35
N ILE A 36 -13.92 8.63 -11.41
CA ILE A 36 -14.95 7.87 -12.14
C ILE A 36 -15.97 7.21 -11.22
N ALA A 37 -15.66 7.04 -9.95
CA ALA A 37 -16.58 6.54 -8.93
C ALA A 37 -16.11 6.91 -7.53
N THR A 38 -17.05 7.06 -6.60
CA THR A 38 -16.85 7.04 -5.15
C THR A 38 -17.63 5.88 -4.59
N PHE A 39 -17.16 5.31 -3.49
CA PHE A 39 -17.83 4.19 -2.87
C PHE A 39 -17.50 4.06 -1.40
N ASP A 40 -18.47 3.51 -0.66
CA ASP A 40 -18.30 3.10 0.72
C ASP A 40 -18.70 1.64 0.88
N TYR A 41 -18.00 0.93 1.75
CA TYR A 41 -18.44 -0.41 2.15
C TYR A 41 -19.82 -0.29 2.82
N PRO A 42 -20.80 -1.17 2.49
CA PRO A 42 -22.15 -1.05 3.03
C PRO A 42 -22.21 -1.05 4.57
N GLY A 43 -22.87 -0.07 5.13
CA GLY A 43 -23.04 0.12 6.57
C GLY A 43 -22.91 1.58 6.99
N THR A 44 -23.61 1.97 8.07
CA THR A 44 -23.59 3.36 8.54
C THR A 44 -22.34 3.63 9.37
N GLY A 45 -21.61 4.69 9.05
CA GLY A 45 -20.43 5.16 9.79
C GLY A 45 -19.16 4.38 9.53
N ASN A 46 -19.15 3.52 8.50
CA ASN A 46 -17.95 2.76 8.11
C ASN A 46 -16.95 3.69 7.42
N GLN A 47 -15.67 3.54 7.77
CA GLN A 47 -14.60 4.11 6.97
C GLN A 47 -14.18 3.11 5.90
N THR A 48 -13.95 3.56 4.67
CA THR A 48 -13.61 2.70 3.54
C THR A 48 -12.22 3.04 3.03
N LEU A 49 -11.32 2.07 3.11
CA LEU A 49 -9.89 2.21 2.87
C LEU A 49 -9.42 1.26 1.76
N PRO A 50 -9.60 1.61 0.47
CA PRO A 50 -9.06 0.82 -0.63
C PRO A 50 -7.54 0.70 -0.51
N GLN A 51 -7.00 -0.50 -0.77
CA GLN A 51 -5.57 -0.79 -0.69
C GLN A 51 -4.98 -1.08 -2.09
N LYS A 52 -5.63 -1.93 -2.88
CA LYS A 52 -5.11 -2.38 -4.17
C LYS A 52 -6.21 -2.55 -5.19
N ILE A 53 -5.85 -2.43 -6.48
CA ILE A 53 -6.74 -2.69 -7.62
C ILE A 53 -6.05 -3.63 -8.60
N ASN A 54 -6.73 -4.70 -9.04
CA ASN A 54 -6.22 -5.61 -10.05
C ASN A 54 -6.52 -5.15 -11.48
N GLY A 55 -6.04 -5.89 -12.48
CA GLY A 55 -6.25 -5.58 -13.90
C GLY A 55 -7.71 -5.70 -14.36
N LYS A 56 -8.57 -6.44 -13.64
CA LYS A 56 -10.00 -6.55 -13.88
C LYS A 56 -10.78 -5.35 -13.34
N GLY A 57 -10.18 -4.59 -12.43
CA GLY A 57 -10.83 -3.46 -11.75
C GLY A 57 -11.44 -3.84 -10.39
N ASP A 58 -11.17 -5.04 -9.87
CA ASP A 58 -11.56 -5.41 -8.52
C ASP A 58 -10.61 -4.73 -7.53
N VAL A 59 -11.16 -4.22 -6.44
CA VAL A 59 -10.43 -3.50 -5.39
C VAL A 59 -10.49 -4.29 -4.10
N VAL A 60 -9.35 -4.58 -3.52
CA VAL A 60 -9.25 -5.07 -2.14
C VAL A 60 -8.96 -3.91 -1.20
N GLY A 61 -9.45 -3.99 0.01
CA GLY A 61 -9.22 -2.97 1.03
C GLY A 61 -9.74 -3.36 2.39
N VAL A 62 -9.88 -2.37 3.23
CA VAL A 62 -10.31 -2.46 4.62
C VAL A 62 -11.48 -1.52 4.85
N PHE A 63 -12.43 -1.93 5.65
CA PHE A 63 -13.41 -1.01 6.25
C PHE A 63 -13.29 -1.08 7.77
N ILE A 64 -13.57 0.06 8.40
CA ILE A 64 -13.60 0.17 9.87
C ILE A 64 -15.03 0.49 10.24
N ASP A 65 -15.66 -0.38 11.01
CA ASP A 65 -17.03 -0.17 11.43
C ASP A 65 -17.15 0.85 12.58
N SER A 66 -18.37 1.20 12.98
CA SER A 66 -18.64 2.18 14.04
C SER A 66 -18.13 1.76 15.44
N THR A 67 -17.74 0.48 15.60
CA THR A 67 -17.16 -0.05 16.84
C THR A 67 -15.64 -0.06 16.83
N GLY A 68 -15.02 0.30 15.69
CA GLY A 68 -13.57 0.29 15.49
C GLY A 68 -13.02 -1.06 15.05
N VAL A 69 -13.90 -2.01 14.68
CA VAL A 69 -13.48 -3.32 14.16
C VAL A 69 -13.10 -3.18 12.69
N GLU A 70 -11.92 -3.68 12.33
CA GLU A 70 -11.38 -3.65 10.98
C GLU A 70 -11.58 -4.99 10.28
N ARG A 71 -12.13 -4.93 9.04
CA ARG A 71 -12.33 -6.12 8.20
C ARG A 71 -11.92 -5.82 6.77
N GLY A 72 -11.34 -6.83 6.12
CA GLY A 72 -11.08 -6.74 4.70
C GLY A 72 -12.36 -6.80 3.87
N PHE A 73 -12.29 -6.28 2.64
CA PHE A 73 -13.35 -6.41 1.63
C PHE A 73 -12.76 -6.55 0.22
N ILE A 74 -13.56 -7.09 -0.69
CA ILE A 74 -13.35 -6.94 -2.13
C ILE A 74 -14.54 -6.14 -2.67
N ARG A 75 -14.26 -5.06 -3.42
CA ARG A 75 -15.22 -4.41 -4.28
C ARG A 75 -14.97 -4.88 -5.70
N TYR A 76 -15.91 -5.62 -6.25
CA TYR A 76 -15.81 -6.11 -7.62
C TYR A 76 -15.97 -4.99 -8.64
N SER A 77 -15.51 -5.23 -9.85
CA SER A 77 -15.54 -4.24 -10.95
C SER A 77 -16.96 -3.82 -11.36
N ASP A 78 -17.97 -4.64 -11.07
CA ASP A 78 -19.40 -4.32 -11.25
C ASP A 78 -19.97 -3.42 -10.15
N GLY A 79 -19.19 -3.13 -9.11
CA GLY A 79 -19.58 -2.30 -7.97
C GLY A 79 -20.13 -3.04 -6.78
N SER A 80 -20.36 -4.35 -6.86
CA SER A 80 -20.77 -5.18 -5.72
C SER A 80 -19.62 -5.41 -4.74
N PHE A 81 -19.94 -5.82 -3.51
CA PHE A 81 -18.97 -6.09 -2.46
C PHE A 81 -19.03 -7.55 -2.03
N SER A 82 -17.88 -8.09 -1.60
CA SER A 82 -17.80 -9.36 -0.89
C SER A 82 -18.45 -9.24 0.49
N ALA A 83 -18.74 -10.39 1.11
CA ALA A 83 -18.87 -10.44 2.56
C ALA A 83 -17.56 -9.92 3.22
N PRO A 84 -17.62 -9.46 4.49
CA PRO A 84 -16.43 -9.10 5.24
C PRO A 84 -15.39 -10.23 5.22
N ILE A 85 -14.15 -9.87 4.97
CA ILE A 85 -13.01 -10.78 5.11
C ILE A 85 -12.54 -10.65 6.56
N ALA A 86 -12.62 -11.74 7.30
CA ALA A 86 -12.18 -11.87 8.68
C ALA A 86 -11.39 -13.15 8.81
N ASP A 87 -10.12 -13.07 9.16
CA ASP A 87 -9.30 -14.26 9.40
C ASP A 87 -9.83 -15.00 10.65
N PRO A 88 -9.97 -16.34 10.62
CA PRO A 88 -10.45 -17.09 11.76
C PRO A 88 -9.61 -16.95 13.03
N ASN A 89 -8.34 -16.62 12.90
CA ASN A 89 -7.41 -16.45 14.03
C ASN A 89 -7.29 -15.00 14.48
N ASP A 90 -7.96 -14.05 13.80
CA ASP A 90 -8.07 -12.68 14.26
C ASP A 90 -8.79 -12.60 15.62
N THR A 91 -8.03 -12.38 16.68
CA THR A 91 -8.56 -12.23 18.05
C THR A 91 -8.59 -10.78 18.52
N ALA A 92 -8.15 -9.84 17.68
CA ALA A 92 -8.07 -8.42 18.00
C ALA A 92 -9.12 -7.58 17.26
N GLY A 93 -9.87 -8.17 16.32
CA GLY A 93 -10.81 -7.41 15.48
C GLY A 93 -10.12 -6.60 14.39
N PHE A 94 -9.04 -7.13 13.84
CA PHE A 94 -8.20 -6.48 12.86
C PHE A 94 -7.79 -7.48 11.78
N THR A 95 -8.49 -7.46 10.66
CA THR A 95 -8.14 -8.23 9.45
C THR A 95 -8.12 -7.29 8.25
N GLU A 96 -7.03 -7.20 7.54
CA GLU A 96 -6.87 -6.31 6.40
C GLU A 96 -6.64 -7.08 5.09
N GLY A 97 -7.31 -6.66 4.02
CA GLY A 97 -7.00 -7.06 2.66
C GLY A 97 -6.00 -6.11 2.03
N ARG A 98 -4.82 -6.60 1.66
CA ARG A 98 -3.68 -5.77 1.24
C ARG A 98 -3.36 -5.85 -0.24
N GLY A 99 -3.52 -7.00 -0.86
CA GLY A 99 -3.22 -7.23 -2.27
C GLY A 99 -4.20 -8.18 -2.93
N ILE A 100 -4.42 -8.04 -4.22
CA ILE A 100 -5.31 -8.89 -5.02
C ILE A 100 -4.76 -9.11 -6.43
N THR A 101 -4.69 -10.38 -6.86
CA THR A 101 -4.31 -10.76 -8.22
C THR A 101 -5.50 -10.72 -9.19
N ASN A 102 -5.23 -10.85 -10.49
CA ASN A 102 -6.27 -11.02 -11.51
C ASN A 102 -7.03 -12.35 -11.36
N SER A 103 -6.46 -13.37 -10.71
CA SER A 103 -7.15 -14.63 -10.41
C SER A 103 -8.09 -14.52 -9.21
N GLY A 104 -8.00 -13.43 -8.42
CA GLY A 104 -8.78 -13.22 -7.21
C GLY A 104 -8.11 -13.76 -5.94
N LEU A 105 -6.84 -14.19 -6.02
CA LEU A 105 -6.06 -14.49 -4.82
C LEU A 105 -5.79 -13.19 -4.07
N VAL A 106 -6.13 -13.16 -2.79
CA VAL A 106 -5.92 -12.02 -1.89
C VAL A 106 -4.79 -12.36 -0.92
N VAL A 107 -3.97 -11.39 -0.61
CA VAL A 107 -3.09 -11.41 0.56
C VAL A 107 -3.51 -10.33 1.54
N GLY A 108 -3.23 -10.60 2.80
CA GLY A 108 -3.55 -9.69 3.87
C GLY A 108 -2.86 -10.06 5.16
N ASP A 109 -3.24 -9.35 6.19
CA ASP A 109 -2.72 -9.52 7.53
C ASP A 109 -3.83 -9.44 8.59
N TYR A 110 -3.58 -10.02 9.73
CA TYR A 110 -4.46 -9.99 10.88
C TYR A 110 -3.66 -9.85 12.18
N LEU A 111 -4.32 -9.38 13.23
CA LEU A 111 -3.73 -9.14 14.52
C LEU A 111 -4.25 -10.16 15.53
N ILE A 112 -3.37 -10.72 16.33
CA ILE A 112 -3.77 -11.52 17.49
C ILE A 112 -3.63 -10.74 18.80
N SER A 113 -4.21 -11.30 19.87
CA SER A 113 -4.36 -10.59 21.16
C SER A 113 -3.05 -10.26 21.88
N ASP A 114 -1.93 -10.89 21.52
CA ASP A 114 -0.60 -10.55 22.06
C ASP A 114 0.03 -9.33 21.38
N GLY A 115 -0.63 -8.83 20.32
CA GLY A 115 -0.20 -7.65 19.56
C GLY A 115 0.74 -7.96 18.40
N THR A 116 0.90 -9.23 18.01
CA THR A 116 1.68 -9.63 16.84
C THR A 116 0.80 -9.69 15.58
N ILE A 117 1.40 -9.31 14.45
CA ILE A 117 0.77 -9.31 13.12
C ILE A 117 1.21 -10.57 12.38
N HIS A 118 0.24 -11.26 11.81
CA HIS A 118 0.42 -12.46 10.98
C HIS A 118 -0.22 -12.25 9.61
N SER A 119 0.24 -13.00 8.62
CA SER A 119 -0.21 -12.85 7.25
C SER A 119 -1.00 -14.05 6.75
N PHE A 120 -1.82 -13.81 5.73
CA PHE A 120 -2.59 -14.86 5.09
C PHE A 120 -2.65 -14.71 3.57
N PHE A 121 -2.88 -15.84 2.91
CA PHE A 121 -3.43 -15.93 1.56
C PHE A 121 -4.90 -16.32 1.67
N LEU A 122 -5.77 -15.69 0.87
CA LEU A 122 -7.19 -16.04 0.77
C LEU A 122 -7.54 -16.40 -0.66
N SER A 123 -7.91 -17.66 -0.89
CA SER A 123 -8.42 -18.17 -2.17
C SER A 123 -9.87 -18.60 -2.02
N GLY A 124 -10.79 -17.86 -2.66
CA GLY A 124 -12.22 -18.03 -2.43
C GLY A 124 -12.58 -17.76 -0.96
N SER A 125 -12.90 -18.81 -0.19
CA SER A 125 -13.18 -18.74 1.26
C SER A 125 -12.10 -19.40 2.12
N THR A 126 -11.01 -19.86 1.52
CA THR A 126 -9.97 -20.62 2.23
C THR A 126 -8.82 -19.71 2.58
N PHE A 127 -8.58 -19.54 3.88
CA PHE A 127 -7.39 -18.89 4.42
C PHE A 127 -6.24 -19.89 4.51
N THR A 128 -5.05 -19.42 4.17
CA THR A 128 -3.79 -20.14 4.39
C THR A 128 -2.83 -19.16 5.04
N GLU A 129 -2.48 -19.41 6.28
CA GLU A 129 -1.58 -18.57 7.03
C GLU A 129 -0.16 -18.67 6.50
N TYR A 130 0.56 -17.56 6.61
CA TYR A 130 1.96 -17.50 6.26
C TYR A 130 2.69 -16.48 7.11
N ASP A 131 3.76 -16.94 7.73
CA ASP A 131 4.78 -16.10 8.35
C ASP A 131 6.13 -16.44 7.77
N VAL A 132 7.01 -15.44 7.63
CA VAL A 132 8.41 -15.68 7.26
C VAL A 132 9.04 -16.56 8.35
N PRO A 133 9.63 -17.71 8.00
CA PRO A 133 10.12 -18.66 8.99
C PRO A 133 11.13 -18.05 9.95
N GLY A 134 10.91 -18.25 11.26
CA GLY A 134 11.80 -17.79 12.32
C GLY A 134 11.68 -16.31 12.67
N THR A 135 10.64 -15.64 12.22
CA THR A 135 10.34 -14.23 12.56
C THR A 135 9.24 -14.12 13.61
N VAL A 136 9.16 -12.98 14.27
CA VAL A 136 8.13 -12.69 15.30
C VAL A 136 6.83 -12.20 14.68
N GLN A 137 6.93 -11.42 13.61
CA GLN A 137 5.80 -10.83 12.91
C GLN A 137 6.04 -10.82 11.41
N THR A 138 5.00 -11.04 10.65
CA THR A 138 5.00 -10.91 9.19
C THR A 138 3.78 -10.12 8.74
N ASN A 139 4.00 -9.15 7.85
CA ASN A 139 2.96 -8.29 7.31
C ASN A 139 3.02 -8.32 5.79
N PHE A 140 2.03 -8.95 5.13
CA PHE A 140 1.87 -8.84 3.69
C PHE A 140 1.29 -7.48 3.31
N LEU A 141 1.89 -6.82 2.31
CA LEU A 141 1.48 -5.51 1.82
C LEU A 141 1.09 -5.50 0.33
N GLY A 142 1.46 -6.53 -0.40
CA GLY A 142 1.11 -6.65 -1.81
C GLY A 142 1.35 -8.05 -2.38
N ILE A 143 0.78 -8.28 -3.55
CA ILE A 143 0.99 -9.49 -4.38
C ILE A 143 0.86 -9.10 -5.84
N ASN A 144 1.74 -9.63 -6.68
CA ASN A 144 1.64 -9.47 -8.13
C ASN A 144 0.85 -10.63 -8.77
N ASP A 145 0.50 -10.52 -10.07
CA ASP A 145 -0.23 -11.56 -10.78
C ASP A 145 0.51 -12.90 -10.91
N PRO A 146 1.86 -12.93 -11.05
CA PRO A 146 2.61 -14.18 -10.96
C PRO A 146 2.52 -14.92 -9.62
N GLY A 147 2.09 -14.24 -8.54
CA GLY A 147 1.94 -14.80 -7.21
C GLY A 147 3.12 -14.52 -6.27
N ASP A 148 4.00 -13.59 -6.64
CA ASP A 148 5.05 -13.14 -5.72
C ASP A 148 4.45 -12.12 -4.75
N ALA A 149 4.56 -12.37 -3.43
CA ALA A 149 4.05 -11.49 -2.38
C ALA A 149 5.18 -10.60 -1.81
N THR A 150 4.78 -9.44 -1.29
CA THR A 150 5.70 -8.46 -0.71
C THR A 150 5.21 -7.98 0.65
N GLY A 151 6.14 -7.50 1.48
CA GLY A 151 5.75 -7.01 2.79
C GLY A 151 6.93 -6.59 3.66
N GLY A 152 6.70 -6.64 4.96
CA GLY A 152 7.71 -6.45 5.99
C GLY A 152 7.63 -7.54 7.05
N PHE A 153 8.75 -7.92 7.65
CA PHE A 153 8.78 -8.82 8.79
C PHE A 153 9.74 -8.29 9.87
N ASP A 154 9.42 -8.60 11.11
CA ASP A 154 10.28 -8.31 12.26
C ASP A 154 11.01 -9.62 12.67
N PRO A 155 12.32 -9.70 12.47
CA PRO A 155 13.06 -10.96 12.67
C PRO A 155 13.19 -11.37 14.14
N ASP A 156 13.19 -10.41 15.07
CA ASP A 156 13.60 -10.64 16.47
C ASP A 156 12.73 -9.94 17.52
N GLY A 157 11.63 -9.31 17.10
CA GLY A 157 10.76 -8.58 18.02
C GLY A 157 11.26 -7.18 18.42
N SER A 158 12.31 -6.68 17.76
CA SER A 158 12.85 -5.35 18.01
C SER A 158 11.97 -4.21 17.50
N GLY A 159 11.00 -4.50 16.64
CA GLY A 159 10.21 -3.53 15.90
C GLY A 159 10.92 -2.96 14.67
N VAL A 160 12.11 -3.48 14.31
CA VAL A 160 12.85 -3.09 13.11
C VAL A 160 12.51 -4.03 11.96
N PHE A 161 11.61 -3.60 11.12
CA PHE A 161 11.14 -4.40 10.00
C PHE A 161 12.12 -4.41 8.83
N GLN A 162 12.27 -5.57 8.20
CA GLN A 162 12.93 -5.75 6.92
C GLN A 162 11.90 -5.96 5.82
N GLY A 163 12.11 -5.33 4.66
CA GLY A 163 11.31 -5.59 3.47
C GLY A 163 11.62 -6.96 2.88
N PHE A 164 10.63 -7.61 2.27
CA PHE A 164 10.84 -8.90 1.61
C PHE A 164 10.02 -9.06 0.33
N ILE A 165 10.48 -10.00 -0.47
CA ILE A 165 9.77 -10.61 -1.58
C ILE A 165 9.71 -12.10 -1.29
N LEU A 166 8.51 -12.65 -1.24
CA LEU A 166 8.24 -14.08 -1.25
C LEU A 166 7.88 -14.47 -2.67
N ASP A 167 8.72 -15.21 -3.35
CA ASP A 167 8.39 -15.65 -4.70
C ASP A 167 7.36 -16.79 -4.68
N ARG A 168 6.70 -17.03 -5.83
CA ARG A 168 5.70 -18.09 -5.99
C ARG A 168 6.23 -19.51 -5.74
N HIS A 169 7.56 -19.70 -5.58
CA HIS A 169 8.19 -20.97 -5.25
C HIS A 169 8.51 -21.10 -3.76
N GLY A 170 8.15 -20.10 -2.95
CA GLY A 170 8.36 -20.07 -1.52
C GLY A 170 9.71 -19.52 -1.08
N VAL A 171 10.51 -18.95 -1.98
CA VAL A 171 11.81 -18.36 -1.63
C VAL A 171 11.63 -16.94 -1.14
N VAL A 172 12.11 -16.67 0.07
CA VAL A 172 12.12 -15.32 0.67
C VAL A 172 13.44 -14.62 0.35
N THR A 173 13.33 -13.44 -0.23
CA THR A 173 14.45 -12.50 -0.43
C THR A 173 14.20 -11.27 0.43
N SER A 174 15.00 -11.07 1.47
CA SER A 174 14.89 -9.90 2.36
C SER A 174 15.88 -8.80 1.99
N PHE A 175 15.55 -7.57 2.37
CA PHE A 175 16.40 -6.40 2.18
C PHE A 175 15.99 -5.28 3.14
N ALA A 176 16.90 -4.34 3.37
CA ALA A 176 16.63 -3.14 4.16
C ALA A 176 17.27 -1.92 3.51
N VAL A 177 16.62 -0.76 3.62
CA VAL A 177 17.23 0.53 3.31
C VAL A 177 18.32 0.80 4.36
N PRO A 178 19.57 1.11 3.97
CA PRO A 178 20.64 1.33 4.91
C PRO A 178 20.34 2.44 5.92
N GLY A 179 20.45 2.11 7.22
CA GLY A 179 20.20 3.04 8.31
C GLY A 179 18.72 3.28 8.64
N ALA A 180 17.81 2.56 8.00
CA ALA A 180 16.38 2.64 8.31
C ALA A 180 16.05 1.98 9.66
N GLY A 181 15.07 2.56 10.37
CA GLY A 181 14.39 1.94 11.50
C GLY A 181 13.29 0.95 11.10
N GLY A 182 13.02 0.81 9.80
CA GLY A 182 12.10 -0.17 9.24
C GLY A 182 11.98 0.00 7.73
N THR A 183 11.88 -1.10 6.98
CA THR A 183 11.70 -1.11 5.52
C THR A 183 10.50 -1.97 5.15
N PHE A 184 9.60 -1.44 4.29
CA PHE A 184 8.35 -2.07 3.92
C PHE A 184 8.18 -2.09 2.40
N ALA A 185 7.97 -3.28 1.83
CA ALA A 185 7.78 -3.51 0.41
C ALA A 185 6.29 -3.60 0.06
N TYR A 186 5.78 -2.70 -0.79
CA TYR A 186 4.34 -2.63 -1.10
C TYR A 186 3.95 -3.30 -2.41
N GLU A 187 4.57 -2.92 -3.51
CA GLU A 187 4.18 -3.42 -4.83
C GLU A 187 5.37 -3.90 -5.61
N LEU A 188 5.26 -5.09 -6.19
CA LEU A 188 6.21 -5.66 -7.13
C LEU A 188 5.52 -5.76 -8.50
N SER A 189 6.17 -5.20 -9.54
CA SER A 189 5.67 -5.33 -10.91
C SER A 189 5.60 -6.79 -11.36
N ASN A 190 4.68 -7.09 -12.29
CA ASN A 190 4.51 -8.43 -12.84
C ASN A 190 5.70 -8.87 -13.71
N THR A 191 6.41 -7.94 -14.35
CA THR A 191 7.32 -8.24 -15.46
C THR A 191 8.76 -7.82 -15.22
N ASN A 192 9.02 -6.62 -14.70
CA ASN A 192 10.35 -6.03 -14.66
C ASN A 192 11.01 -6.04 -13.28
N LYS A 193 10.39 -6.68 -12.28
CA LYS A 193 10.86 -6.79 -10.89
C LYS A 193 11.15 -5.44 -10.22
N LEU A 194 10.53 -4.37 -10.70
CA LEU A 194 10.53 -3.08 -10.03
C LEU A 194 9.64 -3.19 -8.80
N LEU A 195 10.12 -2.71 -7.66
CA LEU A 195 9.40 -2.73 -6.41
C LEU A 195 9.37 -1.31 -5.83
N VAL A 196 8.25 -0.93 -5.24
CA VAL A 196 8.08 0.32 -4.50
C VAL A 196 7.64 0.06 -3.07
N GLY A 197 7.94 1.02 -2.21
CA GLY A 197 7.56 0.94 -0.82
C GLY A 197 7.97 2.20 -0.04
N TYR A 198 8.05 2.06 1.27
CA TYR A 198 8.57 3.11 2.13
C TYR A 198 9.52 2.55 3.18
N PHE A 199 10.30 3.42 3.76
CA PHE A 199 11.10 3.13 4.93
C PHE A 199 10.89 4.20 6.00
N VAL A 200 11.17 3.84 7.23
CA VAL A 200 11.16 4.74 8.38
C VAL A 200 12.61 5.08 8.70
N ASP A 201 12.97 6.34 8.76
CA ASP A 201 14.31 6.74 9.16
C ASP A 201 14.53 6.63 10.68
N SER A 202 15.74 6.91 11.16
CA SER A 202 16.10 6.87 12.59
C SER A 202 15.34 7.91 13.45
N SER A 203 14.67 8.88 12.81
CA SER A 203 13.86 9.91 13.47
C SER A 203 12.37 9.56 13.46
N GLY A 204 11.97 8.43 12.85
CA GLY A 204 10.59 8.02 12.70
C GLY A 204 9.87 8.64 11.48
N ILE A 205 10.60 9.30 10.58
CA ILE A 205 10.02 9.91 9.39
C ILE A 205 9.89 8.87 8.27
N LEU A 206 8.76 8.93 7.55
CA LEU A 206 8.44 8.03 6.44
C LEU A 206 8.96 8.60 5.12
N HIS A 207 9.69 7.79 4.38
CA HIS A 207 10.26 8.14 3.08
C HIS A 207 9.94 7.08 2.04
N GLY A 208 9.60 7.50 0.81
CA GLY A 208 9.45 6.58 -0.30
C GLY A 208 10.79 5.99 -0.76
N TYR A 209 10.74 4.79 -1.35
CA TYR A 209 11.86 4.21 -2.08
C TYR A 209 11.36 3.34 -3.23
N TYR A 210 12.25 3.07 -4.18
CA TYR A 210 12.06 1.97 -5.12
C TYR A 210 13.31 1.09 -5.20
N ARG A 211 13.09 -0.19 -5.51
CA ARG A 211 14.13 -1.19 -5.77
C ARG A 211 14.05 -1.58 -7.22
N ASP A 212 15.13 -1.44 -7.96
CA ASP A 212 15.18 -1.77 -9.37
C ASP A 212 15.37 -3.28 -9.62
N ALA A 213 15.29 -3.70 -10.89
CA ALA A 213 15.42 -5.09 -11.29
C ALA A 213 16.79 -5.72 -10.94
N ALA A 214 17.83 -4.91 -10.81
CA ALA A 214 19.16 -5.35 -10.38
C ALA A 214 19.29 -5.47 -8.86
N GLY A 215 18.24 -5.09 -8.12
CA GLY A 215 18.21 -5.11 -6.67
C GLY A 215 18.77 -3.85 -6.00
N ALA A 216 19.11 -2.81 -6.76
CA ALA A 216 19.56 -1.55 -6.17
C ALA A 216 18.38 -0.76 -5.58
N LEU A 217 18.60 -0.19 -4.39
CA LEU A 217 17.65 0.67 -3.69
C LEU A 217 17.93 2.13 -4.04
N HIS A 218 16.88 2.85 -4.41
CA HIS A 218 16.89 4.27 -4.71
C HIS A 218 16.04 5.01 -3.67
N PHE A 219 16.68 5.81 -2.84
CA PHE A 219 16.04 6.47 -1.68
C PHE A 219 16.79 7.73 -1.24
N PRO A 220 16.16 8.66 -0.48
CA PRO A 220 14.72 8.79 -0.31
C PRO A 220 14.05 9.27 -1.61
N ILE A 221 12.77 8.94 -1.77
CA ILE A 221 11.92 9.44 -2.85
C ILE A 221 10.86 10.34 -2.21
N ASP A 222 11.17 11.62 -2.14
CA ASP A 222 10.35 12.61 -1.46
C ASP A 222 10.10 13.83 -2.34
N PRO A 223 8.85 14.25 -2.53
CA PRO A 223 8.56 15.55 -3.11
C PRO A 223 9.18 16.70 -2.29
N THR A 224 9.67 17.74 -2.95
CA THR A 224 10.22 18.91 -2.25
C THR A 224 9.19 19.53 -1.32
N GLY A 225 9.56 19.66 -0.04
CA GLY A 225 8.67 20.21 0.99
C GLY A 225 7.79 19.18 1.68
N SER A 226 7.88 17.90 1.30
CA SER A 226 7.21 16.83 2.05
C SER A 226 7.88 16.59 3.42
N VAL A 227 7.07 16.20 4.38
CA VAL A 227 7.51 15.75 5.72
C VAL A 227 7.29 14.26 5.92
N ALA A 228 6.57 13.60 5.01
CA ALA A 228 6.40 12.16 4.95
C ALA A 228 6.01 11.74 3.54
N THR A 229 6.51 10.60 3.06
CA THR A 229 6.17 10.03 1.74
C THR A 229 6.01 8.53 1.83
N ILE A 230 4.96 7.99 1.20
CA ILE A 230 4.73 6.55 1.05
C ILE A 230 4.38 6.25 -0.40
N LEU A 231 5.07 5.28 -1.00
CA LEU A 231 4.75 4.74 -2.32
C LEU A 231 4.01 3.41 -2.14
N PHE A 232 2.81 3.31 -2.70
CA PHE A 232 1.92 2.16 -2.46
C PHE A 232 1.76 1.24 -3.66
N GLY A 233 1.62 1.80 -4.85
CA GLY A 233 1.25 1.06 -6.04
C GLY A 233 2.10 1.42 -7.24
N LEU A 234 2.21 0.49 -8.15
CA LEU A 234 2.96 0.68 -9.39
C LEU A 234 2.31 -0.14 -10.51
N ASN A 235 2.31 0.37 -11.73
CA ASN A 235 1.84 -0.38 -12.88
C ASN A 235 2.98 -0.73 -13.86
N GLU A 236 2.68 -1.56 -14.85
CA GLU A 236 3.65 -2.03 -15.84
C GLU A 236 4.19 -0.92 -16.77
N LYS A 237 3.66 0.31 -16.66
CA LYS A 237 4.18 1.50 -17.37
C LYS A 237 5.13 2.32 -16.49
N ASN A 238 5.54 1.76 -15.34
CA ASN A 238 6.40 2.42 -14.34
C ASN A 238 5.81 3.72 -13.78
N LEU A 239 4.49 3.85 -13.79
CA LEU A 239 3.80 4.90 -13.07
C LEU A 239 3.48 4.41 -11.67
N VAL A 240 4.00 5.11 -10.68
CA VAL A 240 3.87 4.83 -9.26
C VAL A 240 2.80 5.74 -8.67
N VAL A 241 2.05 5.24 -7.71
CA VAL A 241 1.09 6.01 -6.92
C VAL A 241 1.40 5.90 -5.43
N GLY A 242 1.03 6.94 -4.70
CA GLY A 242 1.28 7.01 -3.27
C GLY A 242 0.63 8.23 -2.64
N ARG A 243 1.24 8.70 -1.57
CA ARG A 243 0.89 9.96 -0.90
C ARG A 243 2.12 10.62 -0.31
N TYR A 244 2.01 11.90 -0.07
CA TYR A 244 2.96 12.64 0.77
C TYR A 244 2.20 13.63 1.66
N SER A 245 2.78 13.98 2.80
CA SER A 245 2.28 15.05 3.65
C SER A 245 3.20 16.26 3.54
N ASP A 246 2.63 17.45 3.48
CA ASP A 246 3.36 18.70 3.49
C ASP A 246 3.63 19.20 4.93
N SER A 247 4.38 20.29 5.06
CA SER A 247 4.72 20.90 6.36
C SER A 247 3.52 21.50 7.09
N SER A 248 2.37 21.68 6.45
CA SER A 248 1.13 22.12 7.08
C SER A 248 0.30 20.96 7.62
N GLY A 249 0.72 19.72 7.38
CA GLY A 249 0.03 18.49 7.78
C GLY A 249 -1.05 18.02 6.80
N VAL A 250 -1.17 18.66 5.63
CA VAL A 250 -2.09 18.20 4.58
C VAL A 250 -1.48 17.01 3.86
N THR A 251 -2.28 15.97 3.62
CA THR A 251 -1.85 14.79 2.87
C THR A 251 -2.43 14.79 1.46
N HIS A 252 -1.54 14.66 0.50
CA HIS A 252 -1.79 14.75 -0.93
C HIS A 252 -1.59 13.40 -1.61
N GLY A 253 -2.41 13.08 -2.60
CA GLY A 253 -2.19 11.96 -3.49
C GLY A 253 -1.00 12.25 -4.44
N LEU A 254 -0.18 11.23 -4.66
CA LEU A 254 1.08 11.34 -5.39
C LEU A 254 1.09 10.41 -6.59
N PHE A 255 1.40 10.94 -7.77
CA PHE A 255 1.92 10.18 -8.90
C PHE A 255 3.42 10.42 -9.02
N PHE A 256 4.17 9.34 -9.17
CA PHE A 256 5.60 9.39 -9.37
C PHE A 256 5.99 8.65 -10.64
N GLY A 257 6.59 9.37 -11.57
CA GLY A 257 7.20 8.84 -12.78
C GLY A 257 8.69 8.69 -12.58
N LEU A 258 9.15 7.46 -12.68
CA LEU A 258 10.56 7.15 -12.52
C LEU A 258 11.42 7.86 -13.57
N PRO A 259 12.62 8.36 -13.19
CA PRO A 259 13.25 8.20 -11.88
C PRO A 259 12.97 9.37 -10.90
N SER A 260 12.34 10.49 -11.31
CA SER A 260 12.37 11.72 -10.51
C SER A 260 11.28 12.74 -10.83
N SER A 261 10.14 12.32 -11.39
CA SER A 261 9.06 13.26 -11.77
C SER A 261 7.82 13.02 -10.92
N PHE A 262 7.17 14.08 -10.47
CA PHE A 262 5.99 14.00 -9.60
C PHE A 262 4.79 14.76 -10.17
N PHE A 263 3.61 14.32 -9.79
CA PHE A 263 2.36 15.03 -10.00
C PHE A 263 1.46 14.80 -8.77
N THR A 264 0.92 15.89 -8.24
CA THR A 264 0.01 15.87 -7.08
C THR A 264 -1.43 15.79 -7.56
N PHE A 265 -2.21 14.96 -6.91
CA PHE A 265 -3.66 14.88 -7.09
C PHE A 265 -4.36 14.96 -5.75
N ASP A 266 -5.26 15.93 -5.61
CA ASP A 266 -6.13 16.06 -4.46
C ASP A 266 -7.57 15.82 -4.88
N TYR A 267 -8.27 14.97 -4.13
CA TYR A 267 -9.69 14.75 -4.33
C TYR A 267 -10.44 16.06 -4.00
N PRO A 268 -11.36 16.52 -4.88
CA PRO A 268 -12.03 17.81 -4.68
C PRO A 268 -12.75 17.93 -3.34
N GLY A 269 -12.39 18.95 -2.55
CA GLY A 269 -12.99 19.22 -1.25
C GLY A 269 -12.52 18.34 -0.09
N ALA A 270 -11.55 17.46 -0.31
CA ALA A 270 -11.00 16.61 0.72
C ALA A 270 -9.92 17.32 1.57
N THR A 271 -9.78 16.88 2.81
CA THR A 271 -8.70 17.29 3.72
C THR A 271 -7.51 16.35 3.69
N PHE A 272 -7.69 15.18 3.08
CA PHE A 272 -6.70 14.12 2.93
C PHE A 272 -6.98 13.37 1.63
N THR A 273 -5.94 13.11 0.84
CA THR A 273 -6.02 12.26 -0.36
C THR A 273 -4.87 11.27 -0.36
N SER A 274 -5.14 10.00 -0.68
CA SER A 274 -4.15 8.96 -0.87
C SER A 274 -4.48 8.12 -2.10
N LEU A 275 -3.48 7.86 -2.94
CA LEU A 275 -3.58 6.96 -4.08
C LEU A 275 -2.91 5.64 -3.69
N ASN A 276 -3.70 4.56 -3.58
CA ASN A 276 -3.23 3.33 -2.95
C ASN A 276 -2.86 2.22 -3.96
N GLY A 277 -3.52 2.18 -5.11
CA GLY A 277 -3.22 1.20 -6.15
C GLY A 277 -3.47 1.75 -7.55
N ILE A 278 -2.75 1.24 -8.52
CA ILE A 278 -2.93 1.57 -9.94
C ILE A 278 -2.76 0.31 -10.79
N ASN A 279 -3.69 0.06 -11.72
CA ASN A 279 -3.58 -1.08 -12.64
C ASN A 279 -2.97 -0.68 -14.00
N SER A 280 -2.72 -1.68 -14.84
CA SER A 280 -2.13 -1.49 -16.17
C SER A 280 -2.99 -0.67 -17.12
N ASN A 281 -4.31 -0.57 -16.87
CA ASN A 281 -5.24 0.27 -17.62
C ASN A 281 -5.21 1.74 -17.21
N GLY A 282 -4.45 2.08 -16.15
CA GLY A 282 -4.36 3.43 -15.60
C GLY A 282 -5.57 3.80 -14.71
N THR A 283 -6.31 2.80 -14.22
CA THR A 283 -7.31 3.02 -13.18
C THR A 283 -6.62 2.98 -11.83
N VAL A 284 -6.89 4.00 -11.01
CA VAL A 284 -6.35 4.18 -9.67
C VAL A 284 -7.46 3.93 -8.66
N CYS A 285 -7.18 3.21 -7.59
CA CYS A 285 -7.97 3.21 -6.38
C CYS A 285 -7.30 4.06 -5.31
N GLY A 286 -8.08 4.75 -4.51
CA GLY A 286 -7.58 5.59 -3.45
C GLY A 286 -8.64 5.91 -2.42
N ARG A 287 -8.26 6.69 -1.43
CA ARG A 287 -9.17 7.20 -0.40
C ARG A 287 -9.02 8.71 -0.23
N TYR A 288 -10.09 9.33 0.20
CA TYR A 288 -10.12 10.71 0.65
C TYR A 288 -10.84 10.81 1.99
N VAL A 289 -10.55 11.83 2.75
CA VAL A 289 -11.26 12.15 4.01
C VAL A 289 -12.07 13.42 3.77
N ASP A 290 -13.35 13.35 4.08
CA ASP A 290 -14.26 14.48 3.97
C ASP A 290 -14.11 15.47 5.15
N ALA A 291 -14.87 16.56 5.11
CA ALA A 291 -14.86 17.57 6.16
C ALA A 291 -15.37 17.06 7.53
N SER A 292 -16.07 15.93 7.55
CA SER A 292 -16.58 15.27 8.76
C SER A 292 -15.55 14.29 9.36
N GLY A 293 -14.42 14.08 8.69
CA GLY A 293 -13.38 13.15 9.11
C GLY A 293 -13.65 11.70 8.69
N ILE A 294 -14.60 11.45 7.78
CA ILE A 294 -14.92 10.12 7.28
C ILE A 294 -14.09 9.80 6.05
N ALA A 295 -13.49 8.62 6.04
CA ALA A 295 -12.71 8.12 4.90
C ALA A 295 -13.61 7.38 3.91
N HIS A 296 -13.53 7.78 2.65
CA HIS A 296 -14.28 7.23 1.52
C HIS A 296 -13.34 6.65 0.47
N GLY A 297 -13.75 5.57 -0.18
CA GLY A 297 -13.05 5.03 -1.34
C GLY A 297 -13.39 5.78 -2.62
N PHE A 298 -12.43 5.86 -3.55
CA PHE A 298 -12.68 6.34 -4.91
C PHE A 298 -11.91 5.56 -5.95
N LEU A 299 -12.41 5.61 -7.17
CA LEU A 299 -11.71 5.22 -8.39
C LEU A 299 -11.47 6.45 -9.25
N ALA A 300 -10.28 6.55 -9.80
CA ALA A 300 -9.93 7.58 -10.77
C ALA A 300 -9.22 6.97 -11.99
N ARG A 301 -9.24 7.67 -13.11
CA ARG A 301 -8.61 7.24 -14.35
C ARG A 301 -7.59 8.26 -14.82
N VAL A 302 -6.41 7.79 -15.12
CA VAL A 302 -5.38 8.57 -15.81
C VAL A 302 -5.74 8.66 -17.29
N LYS A 303 -5.96 9.87 -17.80
CA LYS A 303 -6.22 10.16 -19.21
C LYS A 303 -5.00 10.86 -19.81
N GLY A 304 -4.45 10.28 -20.87
CA GLY A 304 -3.29 10.85 -21.55
C GLY A 304 -1.98 10.74 -20.74
N LYS A 305 -1.00 11.55 -21.10
CA LYS A 305 0.30 11.61 -20.41
C LYS A 305 0.25 12.70 -19.33
N LEU A 306 0.41 12.31 -18.06
CA LEU A 306 0.43 13.27 -16.97
C LEU A 306 1.56 14.28 -17.12
N PRO A 307 1.33 15.55 -16.74
CA PRO A 307 2.37 16.58 -16.74
C PRO A 307 3.27 16.41 -15.50
N LEU A 308 4.05 15.35 -15.51
CA LEU A 308 5.00 15.09 -14.44
C LEU A 308 6.08 16.16 -14.44
N THR A 309 6.24 16.86 -13.32
CA THR A 309 7.26 17.91 -13.15
C THR A 309 8.50 17.29 -12.51
N GLN A 310 9.67 17.57 -13.07
CA GLN A 310 10.92 17.20 -12.42
C GLN A 310 11.11 18.03 -11.15
N MET A 311 11.35 17.35 -10.04
CA MET A 311 11.69 17.96 -8.76
C MET A 311 13.14 17.61 -8.42
N GLY A 312 13.87 18.56 -7.86
CA GLY A 312 15.27 18.40 -7.48
C GLY A 312 15.38 17.42 -6.29
N MET A 313 15.48 16.13 -6.60
CA MET A 313 15.69 15.10 -5.59
C MET A 313 17.18 14.83 -5.40
N LYS A 314 17.60 14.67 -4.15
CA LYS A 314 18.87 14.02 -3.81
C LYS A 314 18.57 12.56 -3.47
N THR A 315 18.65 11.69 -4.47
CA THR A 315 18.44 10.25 -4.28
C THR A 315 19.78 9.56 -4.09
N THR A 316 19.90 8.76 -3.06
CA THR A 316 21.03 7.84 -2.84
C THR A 316 20.73 6.52 -3.54
N VAL A 317 21.74 5.91 -4.16
CA VAL A 317 21.65 4.56 -4.70
C VAL A 317 22.53 3.66 -3.88
N ALA A 318 21.96 2.62 -3.27
CA ALA A 318 22.70 1.62 -2.52
C ALA A 318 22.34 0.22 -3.02
N ARG A 319 23.32 -0.68 -3.05
CA ARG A 319 23.06 -2.12 -3.23
C ARG A 319 22.59 -2.68 -1.90
N SER A 320 21.41 -3.28 -1.85
CA SER A 320 20.95 -4.02 -0.69
C SER A 320 21.82 -5.26 -0.49
N GLN A 321 22.16 -5.57 0.76
CA GLN A 321 22.57 -6.92 1.10
C GLN A 321 21.33 -7.79 1.03
N VAL A 322 21.30 -8.74 0.10
CA VAL A 322 20.21 -9.70 -0.05
C VAL A 322 20.56 -10.91 0.81
N VAL A 323 19.70 -11.21 1.79
CA VAL A 323 19.75 -12.48 2.52
C VAL A 323 18.64 -13.34 1.95
N SER A 324 18.99 -14.45 1.33
CA SER A 324 18.05 -15.49 0.91
C SER A 324 17.78 -16.39 2.11
N LEU A 325 16.55 -16.43 2.59
CA LEU A 325 16.09 -17.38 3.61
C LEU A 325 15.48 -18.57 2.88
N ASP A 326 16.03 -19.76 3.10
CA ASP A 326 15.51 -20.98 2.52
C ASP A 326 14.28 -21.42 3.33
N SER A 327 13.09 -21.37 2.70
CA SER A 327 11.82 -21.80 3.30
C SER A 327 11.54 -23.28 3.06
N SER A 328 12.56 -24.13 2.94
CA SER A 328 12.47 -25.55 2.55
C SER A 328 11.55 -26.45 3.41
N SER A 329 10.85 -25.91 4.40
CA SER A 329 9.88 -26.64 5.24
C SER A 329 8.40 -26.31 5.04
N ALA A 330 8.07 -25.26 4.26
CA ALA A 330 6.69 -24.93 3.94
C ALA A 330 6.27 -25.59 2.62
N ALA A 331 5.82 -26.85 2.69
CA ALA A 331 5.13 -27.48 1.57
C ALA A 331 3.85 -26.67 1.29
N TRP A 332 3.86 -25.83 0.28
CA TRP A 332 2.65 -25.26 -0.32
C TRP A 332 1.76 -26.42 -0.74
N GLY A 333 0.73 -26.70 0.06
CA GLY A 333 -0.31 -27.61 -0.38
C GLY A 333 -0.81 -27.09 -1.72
N ASN A 334 -0.79 -27.96 -2.74
CA ASN A 334 -1.16 -27.72 -4.14
C ASN A 334 -2.43 -26.86 -4.29
N ALA A 335 -2.36 -25.57 -4.06
CA ALA A 335 -3.35 -24.61 -4.50
C ALA A 335 -3.08 -24.30 -5.98
N THR A 336 -3.32 -25.31 -6.83
CA THR A 336 -3.45 -25.08 -8.27
C THR A 336 -4.66 -24.17 -8.46
N PRO A 337 -4.53 -23.02 -9.13
CA PRO A 337 -5.71 -22.23 -9.48
C PRO A 337 -6.63 -23.12 -10.33
N ALA A 338 -7.89 -23.25 -9.90
CA ALA A 338 -8.91 -23.87 -10.73
C ALA A 338 -8.98 -23.12 -12.07
N ARG A 339 -8.83 -23.88 -13.15
CA ARG A 339 -8.94 -23.39 -14.53
C ARG A 339 -10.31 -22.83 -14.82
#